data_cd58150e1031ac62d5a47321d051a4de
#
_entry.id   cd58150e1031ac62d5a47321d051a4de
#
_cell.length_a   1.000
_cell.length_b   1.000
_cell.length_c   1.000
_cell.angle_alpha   90.00
_cell.angle_beta   90.00
_cell.angle_gamma   90.00
#
_symmetry.space_group_name_H-M   'P 1'
#
loop_
_entity.id
_entity.type
_entity.pdbx_description
1 polymer ?
#
loop_
_entity_poly.entity_id
_entity_poly.type
_entity_poly.pdbx_seq_one_letter_code
_entity_poly.pdbx_strand_id
1 'polypeptide(L)'
;MSVFTLFRLPLSALLPADLLYVYEEKGHIQGLAHVDHDNIRDEWTFVELDAMDEGLSGDIRFRLVQRVLRDASKRGGMRFHVACSDDGGNVELFMQAGFARYGEETILYRPPDQAPDAAMSAAEASDRGIRPAVPLDALLLDRLYRSATPGPVAQLEDYRQPDWERQGNHWRVPRSALTPILRFADVEAFVQQATSGKLDGELLAFCQIGTSKTEQPHYIRVISRTDHDPSDLIAFCLGALAERTHSRWSDLAGRWQRAERGSGERGVLSAVRTYESPLDRRLEEHGFADVAHVSLLMKEATERVTKPALVPAVLR
;
A
#
# COMPACT_ATOMS: atom_id res chain seq x y z
N MET A 1 -34.26 16.97 -0.07
CA MET A 1 -33.97 15.54 0.06
C MET A 1 -32.61 15.33 -0.58
N SER A 2 -31.62 14.96 0.23
CA SER A 2 -30.26 14.67 -0.25
C SER A 2 -30.25 13.24 -0.80
N VAL A 3 -29.96 13.07 -2.07
CA VAL A 3 -29.95 11.77 -2.74
C VAL A 3 -28.51 11.30 -2.82
N PHE A 4 -28.18 10.26 -2.07
CA PHE A 4 -26.91 9.56 -2.23
C PHE A 4 -27.04 8.60 -3.41
N THR A 5 -26.35 8.90 -4.49
CA THR A 5 -26.32 8.03 -5.66
C THR A 5 -25.02 7.27 -5.70
N LEU A 6 -25.10 5.95 -5.79
CA LEU A 6 -23.94 5.09 -5.99
C LEU A 6 -23.71 4.99 -7.51
N PHE A 7 -22.71 5.70 -8.01
CA PHE A 7 -22.29 5.55 -9.40
C PHE A 7 -21.22 4.45 -9.49
N ARG A 8 -21.54 3.39 -10.23
CA ARG A 8 -20.52 2.53 -10.81
C ARG A 8 -20.14 3.15 -12.13
N LEU A 9 -19.02 3.89 -12.15
CA LEU A 9 -18.48 4.39 -13.42
C LEU A 9 -18.10 3.20 -14.31
N PRO A 10 -18.25 3.33 -15.65
CA PRO A 10 -17.82 2.28 -16.59
C PRO A 10 -16.34 1.91 -16.47
N LEU A 11 -15.49 2.78 -15.90
CA LEU A 11 -14.12 2.46 -15.49
C LEU A 11 -14.04 1.44 -14.36
N SER A 12 -15.05 1.33 -13.50
CA SER A 12 -15.09 0.32 -12.43
C SER A 12 -15.32 -1.09 -12.95
N ALA A 13 -15.74 -1.25 -14.20
CA ALA A 13 -15.78 -2.54 -14.87
C ALA A 13 -14.38 -3.11 -15.17
N LEU A 14 -13.36 -2.25 -15.15
CA LEU A 14 -11.95 -2.64 -15.30
C LEU A 14 -11.25 -2.88 -13.96
N LEU A 15 -11.84 -2.39 -12.85
CA LEU A 15 -11.32 -2.52 -11.49
C LEU A 15 -12.49 -2.84 -10.54
N PRO A 16 -12.88 -4.11 -10.41
CA PRO A 16 -14.08 -4.51 -9.67
C PRO A 16 -14.04 -4.21 -8.17
N ALA A 17 -12.88 -3.83 -7.63
CA ALA A 17 -12.69 -3.49 -6.23
C ALA A 17 -12.96 -2.02 -5.91
N ASP A 18 -12.85 -1.10 -6.89
CA ASP A 18 -13.00 0.35 -6.67
C ASP A 18 -14.48 0.75 -6.59
N LEU A 19 -14.85 1.47 -5.53
CA LEU A 19 -16.18 2.00 -5.30
C LEU A 19 -16.13 3.53 -5.18
N LEU A 20 -16.99 4.21 -5.95
CA LEU A 20 -17.14 5.67 -5.88
C LEU A 20 -18.49 6.03 -5.24
N TYR A 21 -18.44 6.83 -4.17
CA TYR A 21 -19.59 7.42 -3.50
C TYR A 21 -19.63 8.91 -3.84
N VAL A 22 -20.79 9.41 -4.22
CA VAL A 22 -20.97 10.80 -4.60
C VAL A 22 -22.05 11.42 -3.73
N TYR A 23 -21.80 12.62 -3.23
CA TYR A 23 -22.77 13.47 -2.58
C TYR A 23 -23.28 14.50 -3.58
N GLU A 24 -24.59 14.45 -3.89
CA GLU A 24 -25.24 15.35 -4.80
C GLU A 24 -26.28 16.21 -4.07
N GLU A 25 -26.28 17.50 -4.34
CA GLU A 25 -27.29 18.44 -3.86
C GLU A 25 -27.74 19.37 -5.00
N LYS A 26 -29.04 19.46 -5.20
CA LYS A 26 -29.66 20.31 -6.25
C LYS A 26 -29.15 20.05 -7.67
N GLY A 27 -28.81 18.78 -7.99
CA GLY A 27 -28.28 18.40 -9.31
C GLY A 27 -26.78 18.67 -9.51
N HIS A 28 -26.06 19.07 -8.46
CA HIS A 28 -24.63 19.32 -8.50
C HIS A 28 -23.90 18.36 -7.56
N ILE A 29 -22.79 17.81 -8.03
CA ILE A 29 -21.88 17.02 -7.20
C ILE A 29 -21.15 17.98 -6.25
N GLN A 30 -21.29 17.75 -4.95
CA GLN A 30 -20.70 18.55 -3.89
C GLN A 30 -19.55 17.83 -3.17
N GLY A 31 -19.42 16.53 -3.38
CA GLY A 31 -18.32 15.76 -2.80
C GLY A 31 -18.27 14.33 -3.30
N LEU A 32 -17.13 13.69 -3.12
CA LEU A 32 -16.91 12.31 -3.51
C LEU A 32 -16.05 11.56 -2.48
N ALA A 33 -16.21 10.25 -2.41
CA ALA A 33 -15.31 9.34 -1.72
C ALA A 33 -15.02 8.15 -2.62
N HIS A 34 -13.74 7.92 -2.89
CA HIS A 34 -13.24 6.76 -3.60
C HIS A 34 -12.70 5.76 -2.59
N VAL A 35 -13.11 4.50 -2.70
CA VAL A 35 -12.77 3.44 -1.75
C VAL A 35 -12.35 2.19 -2.51
N ASP A 36 -11.18 1.66 -2.18
CA ASP A 36 -10.73 0.35 -2.64
C ASP A 36 -11.21 -0.74 -1.65
N HIS A 37 -11.65 -1.88 -2.18
CA HIS A 37 -12.16 -3.00 -1.41
C HIS A 37 -11.38 -4.27 -1.69
N ASP A 38 -10.68 -4.76 -0.69
CA ASP A 38 -10.05 -6.08 -0.70
C ASP A 38 -11.05 -7.17 -0.26
N ASN A 39 -11.64 -7.85 -1.25
CA ASN A 39 -12.60 -8.94 -1.00
C ASN A 39 -12.00 -10.17 -0.27
N ILE A 40 -10.66 -10.29 -0.24
CA ILE A 40 -10.00 -11.45 0.36
C ILE A 40 -9.86 -11.27 1.87
N ARG A 41 -9.61 -10.03 2.28
CA ARG A 41 -9.40 -9.65 3.69
C ARG A 41 -10.60 -8.92 4.30
N ASP A 42 -11.66 -8.67 3.52
CA ASP A 42 -12.81 -7.83 3.90
C ASP A 42 -12.38 -6.44 4.41
N GLU A 43 -11.33 -5.88 3.77
CA GLU A 43 -10.75 -4.60 4.12
C GLU A 43 -11.16 -3.52 3.11
N TRP A 44 -11.47 -2.35 3.63
CA TRP A 44 -11.89 -1.18 2.86
C TRP A 44 -10.90 -0.05 3.09
N THR A 45 -10.36 0.52 2.03
CA THR A 45 -9.40 1.62 2.12
C THR A 45 -9.94 2.86 1.46
N PHE A 46 -10.04 3.96 2.22
CA PHE A 46 -10.32 5.27 1.64
C PHE A 46 -9.09 5.72 0.84
N VAL A 47 -9.30 5.90 -0.46
CA VAL A 47 -8.27 6.34 -1.41
C VAL A 47 -8.34 7.84 -1.61
N GLU A 48 -9.57 8.38 -1.69
CA GLU A 48 -9.83 9.79 -1.92
C GLU A 48 -11.09 10.21 -1.18
N LEU A 49 -11.09 11.39 -0.61
CA LEU A 49 -12.24 12.01 0.03
C LEU A 49 -12.18 13.52 -0.18
N ASP A 50 -13.10 14.05 -0.96
CA ASP A 50 -13.13 15.47 -1.33
C ASP A 50 -14.53 16.08 -1.23
N ALA A 51 -14.59 17.41 -1.04
CA ALA A 51 -15.82 18.18 -1.05
C ALA A 51 -15.56 19.61 -1.56
N MET A 52 -16.47 20.12 -2.37
CA MET A 52 -16.31 21.38 -3.11
C MET A 52 -16.55 22.64 -2.29
N ASP A 53 -17.24 22.57 -1.15
CA ASP A 53 -17.62 23.75 -0.36
C ASP A 53 -16.77 23.90 0.90
N GLU A 54 -16.03 24.98 1.01
CA GLU A 54 -15.18 25.31 2.15
C GLU A 54 -15.97 25.48 3.47
N GLY A 55 -17.20 25.96 3.41
CA GLY A 55 -18.03 26.20 4.61
C GLY A 55 -18.72 24.94 5.15
N LEU A 56 -19.16 24.04 4.27
CA LEU A 56 -19.89 22.80 4.59
C LEU A 56 -19.08 21.53 4.30
N SER A 57 -17.85 21.68 3.82
CA SER A 57 -17.01 20.57 3.36
C SER A 57 -16.79 19.50 4.43
N GLY A 58 -16.59 19.91 5.68
CA GLY A 58 -16.42 18.99 6.81
C GLY A 58 -17.67 18.14 7.05
N ASP A 59 -18.87 18.70 6.95
CA ASP A 59 -20.11 17.97 7.10
C ASP A 59 -20.34 16.99 5.92
N ILE A 60 -20.08 17.43 4.69
CA ILE A 60 -20.21 16.58 3.48
C ILE A 60 -19.22 15.43 3.54
N ARG A 61 -17.94 15.68 3.84
CA ARG A 61 -16.92 14.64 3.99
C ARG A 61 -17.31 13.64 5.07
N PHE A 62 -17.75 14.12 6.23
CA PHE A 62 -18.18 13.24 7.32
C PHE A 62 -19.38 12.37 6.93
N ARG A 63 -20.38 12.93 6.23
CA ARG A 63 -21.55 12.16 5.71
C ARG A 63 -21.11 11.10 4.72
N LEU A 64 -20.16 11.40 3.83
CA LEU A 64 -19.60 10.42 2.90
C LEU A 64 -18.90 9.28 3.64
N VAL A 65 -18.05 9.58 4.62
CA VAL A 65 -17.41 8.55 5.47
C VAL A 65 -18.46 7.68 6.16
N GLN A 66 -19.46 8.27 6.79
CA GLN A 66 -20.54 7.53 7.46
C GLN A 66 -21.35 6.67 6.48
N ARG A 67 -21.53 7.13 5.24
CA ARG A 67 -22.22 6.36 4.20
C ARG A 67 -21.39 5.15 3.77
N VAL A 68 -20.11 5.33 3.52
CA VAL A 68 -19.19 4.24 3.18
C VAL A 68 -19.19 3.20 4.29
N LEU A 69 -18.97 3.59 5.54
CA LEU A 69 -18.94 2.69 6.70
C LEU A 69 -20.23 1.87 6.82
N ARG A 70 -21.38 2.51 6.64
CA ARG A 70 -22.69 1.83 6.73
C ARG A 70 -22.89 0.82 5.62
N ASP A 71 -22.54 1.17 4.38
CA ASP A 71 -22.74 0.30 3.22
C ASP A 71 -21.73 -0.86 3.23
N ALA A 72 -20.48 -0.60 3.60
CA ALA A 72 -19.47 -1.62 3.73
C ALA A 72 -19.79 -2.61 4.85
N SER A 73 -20.23 -2.13 6.03
CA SER A 73 -20.65 -3.02 7.14
C SER A 73 -21.81 -3.93 6.75
N LYS A 74 -22.74 -3.48 5.89
CA LYS A 74 -23.82 -4.32 5.35
C LYS A 74 -23.31 -5.42 4.41
N ARG A 75 -22.13 -5.24 3.84
CA ARG A 75 -21.47 -6.17 2.92
C ARG A 75 -20.45 -7.08 3.62
N GLY A 76 -20.35 -7.00 4.95
CA GLY A 76 -19.38 -7.77 5.74
C GLY A 76 -18.03 -7.09 5.92
N GLY A 77 -17.90 -5.79 5.56
CA GLY A 77 -16.66 -5.04 5.77
C GLY A 77 -16.30 -4.98 7.26
N MET A 78 -15.15 -5.54 7.60
CA MET A 78 -14.68 -5.68 8.98
C MET A 78 -13.66 -4.61 9.36
N ARG A 79 -12.83 -4.18 8.42
CA ARG A 79 -11.72 -3.25 8.65
C ARG A 79 -11.72 -2.13 7.65
N PHE A 80 -11.52 -0.91 8.14
CA PHE A 80 -11.47 0.30 7.35
C PHE A 80 -10.14 0.99 7.58
N HIS A 81 -9.45 1.32 6.50
CA HIS A 81 -8.15 1.96 6.53
C HIS A 81 -8.20 3.31 5.82
N VAL A 82 -7.41 4.24 6.32
CA VAL A 82 -7.13 5.51 5.65
C VAL A 82 -5.71 5.96 5.97
N ALA A 83 -5.07 6.57 4.98
CA ALA A 83 -3.83 7.32 5.16
C ALA A 83 -4.10 8.75 4.71
N CYS A 84 -3.82 9.72 5.55
CA CYS A 84 -4.03 11.12 5.22
C CYS A 84 -2.99 12.01 5.90
N SER A 85 -2.69 13.15 5.25
CA SER A 85 -1.95 14.23 5.90
C SER A 85 -2.77 14.86 7.02
N ASP A 86 -2.11 15.46 7.96
CA ASP A 86 -2.73 16.21 9.08
C ASP A 86 -3.33 17.54 8.62
N ASP A 87 -3.14 17.91 7.35
CA ASP A 87 -3.65 19.14 6.79
C ASP A 87 -5.18 19.16 6.70
N GLY A 88 -5.76 20.32 6.96
CA GLY A 88 -7.19 20.55 6.78
C GLY A 88 -8.13 19.73 7.67
N GLY A 89 -7.64 19.25 8.83
CA GLY A 89 -8.46 18.53 9.82
C GLY A 89 -8.90 17.13 9.36
N ASN A 90 -8.14 16.50 8.45
CA ASN A 90 -8.48 15.17 7.95
C ASN A 90 -8.40 14.09 9.02
N VAL A 91 -7.36 14.14 9.87
CA VAL A 91 -7.18 13.20 10.97
C VAL A 91 -8.34 13.28 11.96
N GLU A 92 -8.71 14.51 12.38
CA GLU A 92 -9.83 14.74 13.29
C GLU A 92 -11.16 14.25 12.71
N LEU A 93 -11.40 14.48 11.43
CA LEU A 93 -12.61 14.01 10.75
C LEU A 93 -12.75 12.49 10.83
N PHE A 94 -11.68 11.75 10.54
CA PHE A 94 -11.70 10.29 10.64
C PHE A 94 -11.76 9.82 12.10
N MET A 95 -11.09 10.48 13.03
CA MET A 95 -11.20 10.18 14.46
C MET A 95 -12.64 10.39 14.97
N GLN A 96 -13.32 11.46 14.55
CA GLN A 96 -14.74 11.68 14.84
C GLN A 96 -15.65 10.57 14.24
N ALA A 97 -15.25 10.00 13.10
CA ALA A 97 -15.93 8.85 12.52
C ALA A 97 -15.60 7.53 13.23
N GLY A 98 -14.76 7.56 14.28
CA GLY A 98 -14.41 6.42 15.12
C GLY A 98 -13.20 5.63 14.62
N PHE A 99 -12.35 6.21 13.81
CA PHE A 99 -11.03 5.65 13.47
C PHE A 99 -10.04 5.94 14.61
N ALA A 100 -9.09 5.03 14.79
CA ALA A 100 -7.95 5.22 15.68
C ALA A 100 -6.67 5.31 14.86
N ARG A 101 -5.81 6.28 15.20
CA ARG A 101 -4.47 6.40 14.62
C ARG A 101 -3.58 5.30 15.20
N TYR A 102 -2.89 4.56 14.35
CA TYR A 102 -2.04 3.46 14.76
C TYR A 102 -0.59 3.57 14.26
N GLY A 103 -0.30 4.52 13.41
CA GLY A 103 1.04 4.74 12.89
C GLY A 103 1.14 5.97 12.00
N GLU A 104 2.34 6.20 11.53
CA GLU A 104 2.70 7.26 10.59
C GLU A 104 3.65 6.70 9.54
N GLU A 105 3.57 7.24 8.34
CA GLU A 105 4.52 6.97 7.25
C GLU A 105 5.12 8.26 6.74
N THR A 106 6.43 8.24 6.53
CA THR A 106 7.16 9.21 5.72
C THR A 106 7.19 8.69 4.28
N ILE A 107 6.74 9.51 3.36
CA ILE A 107 6.81 9.23 1.92
C ILE A 107 8.09 9.87 1.40
N LEU A 108 8.93 9.03 0.79
CA LEU A 108 10.20 9.44 0.21
C LEU A 108 10.14 9.33 -1.31
N TYR A 109 10.82 10.22 -1.99
CA TYR A 109 10.92 10.26 -3.45
C TYR A 109 12.36 10.35 -3.90
N ARG A 110 12.75 9.49 -4.85
CA ARG A 110 14.02 9.52 -5.55
C ARG A 110 13.79 10.01 -6.97
N PRO A 111 14.37 11.15 -7.38
CA PRO A 111 14.24 11.67 -8.73
C PRO A 111 14.91 10.75 -9.77
N PRO A 112 14.46 10.80 -11.03
CA PRO A 112 15.00 9.93 -12.08
C PRO A 112 16.42 10.29 -12.53
N ASP A 113 16.86 11.51 -12.28
CA ASP A 113 18.19 12.05 -12.64
C ASP A 113 19.29 11.69 -11.62
N GLN A 114 18.93 11.03 -10.54
CA GLN A 114 19.91 10.48 -9.59
C GLN A 114 20.77 9.42 -10.28
N ALA A 115 22.08 9.51 -10.04
CA ALA A 115 23.02 8.52 -10.56
C ALA A 115 22.53 7.11 -10.18
N PRO A 116 22.48 6.17 -11.13
CA PRO A 116 22.12 4.80 -10.80
C PRO A 116 23.12 4.25 -9.77
N ASP A 117 22.60 3.52 -8.81
CA ASP A 117 23.47 2.72 -7.95
C ASP A 117 24.28 1.77 -8.82
N ALA A 118 25.51 1.49 -8.44
CA ALA A 118 26.36 0.58 -9.20
C ALA A 118 25.61 -0.75 -9.39
N ALA A 119 25.40 -1.13 -10.65
CA ALA A 119 24.68 -2.35 -10.98
C ALA A 119 25.39 -3.56 -10.36
N MET A 120 24.71 -4.21 -9.44
CA MET A 120 25.19 -5.44 -8.80
C MET A 120 24.92 -6.61 -9.74
N SER A 121 25.92 -7.39 -10.06
CA SER A 121 25.74 -8.61 -10.86
C SER A 121 24.93 -9.67 -10.09
N ALA A 122 24.28 -10.58 -10.82
CA ALA A 122 23.52 -11.67 -10.19
C ALA A 122 24.41 -12.57 -9.29
N ALA A 123 25.69 -12.74 -9.64
CA ALA A 123 26.63 -13.49 -8.81
C ALA A 123 26.93 -12.77 -7.49
N GLU A 124 27.26 -11.48 -7.54
CA GLU A 124 27.48 -10.67 -6.34
C GLU A 124 26.24 -10.61 -5.44
N ALA A 125 25.05 -10.49 -6.03
CA ALA A 125 23.78 -10.53 -5.29
C ALA A 125 23.61 -11.86 -4.56
N SER A 126 23.89 -12.98 -5.25
CA SER A 126 23.83 -14.32 -4.65
C SER A 126 24.82 -14.50 -3.50
N ASP A 127 26.04 -14.00 -3.66
CA ASP A 127 27.07 -14.05 -2.62
C ASP A 127 26.67 -13.26 -1.36
N ARG A 128 25.87 -12.22 -1.52
CA ARG A 128 25.29 -11.41 -0.44
C ARG A 128 23.94 -11.95 0.08
N GLY A 129 23.53 -13.14 -0.37
CA GLY A 129 22.27 -13.78 0.02
C GLY A 129 21.04 -13.13 -0.57
N ILE A 130 21.18 -12.29 -1.61
CA ILE A 130 20.05 -11.65 -2.28
C ILE A 130 19.51 -12.57 -3.38
N ARG A 131 18.20 -12.83 -3.34
CA ARG A 131 17.50 -13.66 -4.29
C ARG A 131 16.04 -13.24 -4.46
N PRO A 132 15.37 -13.64 -5.54
CA PRO A 132 13.91 -13.48 -5.64
C PRO A 132 13.21 -14.18 -4.48
N ALA A 133 12.17 -13.54 -3.97
CA ALA A 133 11.28 -14.16 -2.99
C ALA A 133 10.41 -15.23 -3.65
N VAL A 134 10.17 -16.31 -2.93
CA VAL A 134 9.32 -17.42 -3.37
C VAL A 134 8.20 -17.68 -2.37
N PRO A 135 7.08 -18.33 -2.77
CA PRO A 135 5.97 -18.59 -1.83
C PRO A 135 6.38 -19.35 -0.56
N LEU A 136 7.42 -20.17 -0.63
CA LEU A 136 7.96 -20.89 0.52
C LEU A 136 8.59 -19.97 1.59
N ASP A 137 8.93 -18.73 1.24
CA ASP A 137 9.44 -17.74 2.18
C ASP A 137 8.36 -17.16 3.10
N ALA A 138 7.09 -17.44 2.88
CA ALA A 138 5.96 -16.81 3.58
C ALA A 138 6.09 -16.85 5.11
N LEU A 139 6.52 -17.97 5.68
CA LEU A 139 6.74 -18.09 7.11
C LEU A 139 7.92 -17.23 7.60
N LEU A 140 8.99 -17.17 6.82
CA LEU A 140 10.17 -16.35 7.15
C LEU A 140 9.84 -14.85 6.99
N LEU A 141 9.03 -14.48 6.00
CA LEU A 141 8.54 -13.12 5.80
C LEU A 141 7.64 -12.68 6.95
N ASP A 142 6.73 -13.53 7.42
CA ASP A 142 5.90 -13.23 8.60
C ASP A 142 6.78 -13.01 9.84
N ARG A 143 7.80 -13.82 10.04
CA ARG A 143 8.77 -13.64 11.14
C ARG A 143 9.56 -12.35 11.02
N LEU A 144 10.07 -12.04 9.82
CA LEU A 144 10.79 -10.79 9.55
C LEU A 144 9.89 -9.59 9.85
N TYR A 145 8.67 -9.58 9.33
CA TYR A 145 7.70 -8.52 9.57
C TYR A 145 7.43 -8.33 11.07
N ARG A 146 7.16 -9.41 11.79
CA ARG A 146 6.92 -9.35 13.26
C ARG A 146 8.14 -8.91 14.06
N SER A 147 9.36 -9.17 13.57
CA SER A 147 10.58 -8.69 14.22
C SER A 147 10.84 -7.20 14.01
N ALA A 148 10.38 -6.65 12.89
CA ALA A 148 10.56 -5.25 12.51
C ALA A 148 9.38 -4.35 12.93
N THR A 149 8.22 -4.93 13.28
CA THR A 149 6.97 -4.20 13.53
C THR A 149 6.58 -4.29 15.01
N PRO A 150 6.20 -3.17 15.67
CA PRO A 150 5.70 -3.20 17.04
C PRO A 150 4.48 -4.13 17.17
N GLY A 151 4.44 -4.90 18.26
CA GLY A 151 3.39 -5.90 18.49
C GLY A 151 1.95 -5.38 18.32
N PRO A 152 1.57 -4.22 18.87
CA PRO A 152 0.24 -3.65 18.67
C PRO A 152 -0.10 -3.38 17.20
N VAL A 153 0.86 -2.88 16.41
CA VAL A 153 0.68 -2.62 14.96
C VAL A 153 0.51 -3.94 14.21
N ALA A 154 1.37 -4.91 14.49
CA ALA A 154 1.29 -6.23 13.87
C ALA A 154 -0.05 -6.94 14.17
N GLN A 155 -0.61 -6.77 15.37
CA GLN A 155 -1.93 -7.27 15.72
C GLN A 155 -3.06 -6.56 14.97
N LEU A 156 -2.96 -5.26 14.80
CA LEU A 156 -3.95 -4.47 14.07
C LEU A 156 -3.95 -4.79 12.57
N GLU A 157 -2.78 -4.92 11.96
CA GLU A 157 -2.66 -5.26 10.54
C GLU A 157 -2.99 -6.73 10.27
N ASP A 158 -2.83 -7.61 11.28
CA ASP A 158 -3.19 -9.04 11.29
C ASP A 158 -2.79 -9.77 10.00
N TYR A 159 -1.55 -9.55 9.54
CA TYR A 159 -1.03 -10.32 8.41
C TYR A 159 -0.78 -11.76 8.83
N ARG A 160 -1.14 -12.67 7.95
CA ARG A 160 -1.03 -14.12 8.13
C ARG A 160 -0.17 -14.72 7.05
N GLN A 161 0.34 -15.91 7.30
CA GLN A 161 1.16 -16.63 6.31
C GLN A 161 0.55 -16.66 4.90
N PRO A 162 -0.76 -16.92 4.67
CA PRO A 162 -1.34 -16.91 3.33
C PRO A 162 -1.29 -15.54 2.64
N ASP A 163 -1.19 -14.43 3.39
CA ASP A 163 -1.06 -13.10 2.80
C ASP A 163 0.32 -12.93 2.14
N TRP A 164 1.36 -13.54 2.74
CA TRP A 164 2.72 -13.54 2.20
C TRP A 164 2.93 -14.54 1.04
N GLU A 165 2.12 -15.60 0.96
CA GLU A 165 2.15 -16.57 -0.14
C GLU A 165 1.63 -15.98 -1.46
N ARG A 166 0.77 -14.96 -1.37
CA ARG A 166 0.12 -14.31 -2.52
C ARG A 166 0.99 -13.21 -3.13
N GLN A 167 2.23 -13.50 -3.37
CA GLN A 167 3.12 -12.61 -4.09
C GLN A 167 2.81 -12.70 -5.59
N GLY A 168 2.15 -11.68 -6.12
CA GLY A 168 1.76 -11.61 -7.51
C GLY A 168 1.42 -10.17 -7.88
N ASN A 169 0.69 -9.94 -8.97
CA ASN A 169 0.39 -8.63 -9.54
C ASN A 169 -0.35 -7.64 -8.62
N HIS A 170 -0.62 -8.01 -7.37
CA HIS A 170 -1.32 -7.19 -6.41
C HIS A 170 -0.44 -6.91 -5.19
N TRP A 171 -0.08 -5.65 -5.03
CA TRP A 171 0.64 -5.19 -3.86
C TRP A 171 -0.33 -4.96 -2.69
N ARG A 172 -0.45 -5.95 -1.81
CA ARG A 172 -1.35 -5.84 -0.66
C ARG A 172 -0.64 -5.90 0.68
N VAL A 173 0.50 -6.56 0.71
CA VAL A 173 1.28 -6.80 1.93
C VAL A 173 2.76 -6.57 1.63
N PRO A 174 3.47 -5.78 2.43
CA PRO A 174 2.97 -4.96 3.53
C PRO A 174 2.17 -3.75 3.06
N ARG A 175 1.16 -3.36 3.83
CA ARG A 175 0.34 -2.18 3.53
C ARG A 175 1.17 -0.90 3.64
N SER A 176 0.91 0.03 2.73
CA SER A 176 1.45 1.39 2.74
C SER A 176 0.36 2.37 2.30
N ALA A 177 0.52 3.63 2.64
CA ALA A 177 -0.34 4.71 2.17
C ALA A 177 -0.40 4.80 0.64
N LEU A 178 0.66 4.41 -0.05
CA LEU A 178 0.78 4.51 -1.50
C LEU A 178 0.17 3.32 -2.26
N THR A 179 0.07 2.15 -1.64
CA THR A 179 -0.37 0.93 -2.34
C THR A 179 -1.78 0.99 -2.93
N PRO A 180 -2.78 1.65 -2.30
CA PRO A 180 -4.11 1.78 -2.91
C PRO A 180 -4.16 2.84 -4.02
N ILE A 181 -3.18 3.73 -4.10
CA ILE A 181 -3.13 4.85 -5.06
C ILE A 181 -2.38 4.45 -6.33
N LEU A 182 -1.23 3.77 -6.16
CA LEU A 182 -0.35 3.42 -7.27
C LEU A 182 -0.90 2.22 -8.07
N ARG A 183 -0.67 2.24 -9.37
CA ARG A 183 -1.06 1.15 -10.28
C ARG A 183 0.20 0.57 -10.92
N PHE A 184 0.43 -0.72 -10.68
CA PHE A 184 1.61 -1.42 -11.17
C PHE A 184 1.30 -2.22 -12.42
N ALA A 185 2.26 -2.24 -13.33
CA ALA A 185 2.26 -3.16 -14.48
C ALA A 185 2.83 -4.51 -14.08
N ASP A 186 3.77 -4.48 -13.15
CA ASP A 186 4.44 -5.65 -12.62
C ASP A 186 4.90 -5.40 -11.17
N VAL A 187 4.89 -6.46 -10.36
CA VAL A 187 5.35 -6.43 -8.96
C VAL A 187 6.27 -7.61 -8.75
N GLU A 188 7.45 -7.34 -8.21
CA GLU A 188 8.41 -8.37 -7.84
C GLU A 188 8.92 -8.16 -6.43
N ALA A 189 9.40 -9.22 -5.85
CA ALA A 189 9.93 -9.20 -4.50
C ALA A 189 11.27 -9.92 -4.43
N PHE A 190 12.15 -9.38 -3.61
CA PHE A 190 13.48 -9.91 -3.31
C PHE A 190 13.67 -10.00 -1.81
N VAL A 191 14.47 -10.96 -1.41
CA VAL A 191 14.85 -11.17 -0.01
C VAL A 191 16.37 -11.17 0.10
N GLN A 192 16.85 -10.74 1.24
CA GLN A 192 18.23 -10.95 1.67
C GLN A 192 18.25 -11.94 2.82
N GLN A 193 18.90 -13.06 2.61
CA GLN A 193 18.99 -14.17 3.55
C GLN A 193 20.39 -14.24 4.14
N ALA A 194 20.47 -14.52 5.44
CA ALA A 194 21.75 -14.78 6.10
C ALA A 194 22.39 -16.06 5.52
N THR A 195 23.65 -15.95 5.12
CA THR A 195 24.43 -17.04 4.50
C THR A 195 25.37 -17.72 5.49
N SER A 196 25.43 -17.24 6.72
CA SER A 196 26.31 -17.79 7.76
C SER A 196 25.94 -17.29 9.16
N GLY A 197 26.48 -17.94 10.19
CA GLY A 197 26.36 -17.51 11.58
C GLY A 197 25.09 -18.01 12.27
N LYS A 198 24.69 -17.33 13.36
CA LYS A 198 23.52 -17.72 14.18
C LYS A 198 22.18 -17.55 13.49
N LEU A 199 22.13 -16.71 12.45
CA LEU A 199 20.93 -16.39 11.68
C LEU A 199 20.91 -17.13 10.32
N ASP A 200 21.80 -18.11 10.13
CA ASP A 200 21.86 -18.85 8.86
C ASP A 200 20.47 -19.37 8.44
N GLY A 201 20.10 -19.04 7.20
CA GLY A 201 18.77 -19.35 6.68
C GLY A 201 17.64 -18.37 7.04
N GLU A 202 17.81 -17.46 8.00
CA GLU A 202 16.79 -16.44 8.32
C GLU A 202 16.82 -15.28 7.31
N LEU A 203 15.67 -14.63 7.12
CA LEU A 203 15.59 -13.42 6.30
C LEU A 203 16.04 -12.20 7.13
N LEU A 204 16.93 -11.43 6.54
CA LEU A 204 17.47 -10.19 7.10
C LEU A 204 16.70 -8.97 6.61
N ALA A 205 16.34 -8.97 5.32
CA ALA A 205 15.56 -7.91 4.69
C ALA A 205 14.69 -8.47 3.55
N PHE A 206 13.68 -7.70 3.22
CA PHE A 206 12.75 -7.92 2.13
C PHE A 206 12.58 -6.61 1.38
N CYS A 207 12.57 -6.64 0.07
CA CYS A 207 12.23 -5.51 -0.78
C CYS A 207 11.28 -5.93 -1.88
N GLN A 208 10.18 -5.21 -2.00
CA GLN A 208 9.22 -5.37 -3.06
C GLN A 208 9.32 -4.17 -4.00
N ILE A 209 9.33 -4.43 -5.31
CA ILE A 209 9.39 -3.40 -6.35
C ILE A 209 8.13 -3.44 -7.20
N GLY A 210 7.57 -2.27 -7.48
CA GLY A 210 6.42 -2.07 -8.34
C GLY A 210 6.78 -1.22 -9.55
N THR A 211 6.74 -1.80 -10.73
CA THR A 211 6.91 -1.05 -11.98
C THR A 211 5.60 -0.36 -12.33
N SER A 212 5.60 0.97 -12.42
CA SER A 212 4.39 1.74 -12.72
C SER A 212 3.82 1.40 -14.10
N LYS A 213 2.50 1.33 -14.18
CA LYS A 213 1.75 1.12 -15.42
C LYS A 213 1.54 2.41 -16.21
N THR A 214 1.53 3.54 -15.53
CA THR A 214 1.24 4.87 -16.08
C THR A 214 2.45 5.78 -15.97
N GLU A 215 2.28 7.09 -16.08
CA GLU A 215 3.32 8.10 -15.85
C GLU A 215 3.64 8.31 -14.36
N GLN A 216 3.02 7.57 -13.47
CA GLN A 216 3.32 7.60 -12.04
C GLN A 216 4.75 7.11 -11.76
N PRO A 217 5.37 7.53 -10.66
CA PRO A 217 6.65 6.98 -10.20
C PRO A 217 6.58 5.47 -9.97
N HIS A 218 7.72 4.80 -10.07
CA HIS A 218 7.88 3.44 -9.58
C HIS A 218 7.79 3.40 -8.05
N TYR A 219 7.72 2.23 -7.46
CA TYR A 219 7.62 2.11 -6.02
C TYR A 219 8.49 0.98 -5.49
N ILE A 220 9.13 1.20 -4.36
CA ILE A 220 9.78 0.16 -3.58
C ILE A 220 9.25 0.15 -2.15
N ARG A 221 9.14 -1.02 -1.55
CA ARG A 221 8.82 -1.19 -0.13
C ARG A 221 9.84 -2.11 0.50
N VAL A 222 10.53 -1.60 1.50
CA VAL A 222 11.58 -2.34 2.21
C VAL A 222 11.08 -2.69 3.61
N ILE A 223 11.39 -3.88 4.08
CA ILE A 223 11.33 -4.29 5.48
C ILE A 223 12.69 -4.85 5.82
N SER A 224 13.26 -4.41 6.93
CA SER A 224 14.56 -4.91 7.41
C SER A 224 14.50 -5.16 8.91
N ARG A 225 15.28 -6.13 9.37
CA ARG A 225 15.60 -6.26 10.78
C ARG A 225 16.27 -4.99 11.27
N THR A 226 15.99 -4.58 12.49
CA THR A 226 16.57 -3.35 13.09
C THR A 226 18.08 -3.40 13.28
N ASP A 227 18.65 -4.59 13.33
CA ASP A 227 20.10 -4.85 13.50
C ASP A 227 20.81 -5.14 12.17
N HIS A 228 20.12 -4.97 11.02
CA HIS A 228 20.67 -5.25 9.70
C HIS A 228 20.64 -4.01 8.79
N ASP A 229 21.70 -3.86 7.97
CA ASP A 229 21.79 -2.82 6.94
C ASP A 229 21.28 -3.36 5.59
N PRO A 230 20.14 -2.88 5.08
CA PRO A 230 19.56 -3.35 3.83
C PRO A 230 20.12 -2.65 2.58
N SER A 231 21.17 -1.84 2.67
CA SER A 231 21.66 -1.01 1.56
C SER A 231 21.99 -1.81 0.31
N ASP A 232 22.58 -3.00 0.47
CA ASP A 232 22.87 -3.90 -0.66
C ASP A 232 21.58 -4.34 -1.39
N LEU A 233 20.53 -4.68 -0.63
CA LEU A 233 19.25 -5.08 -1.20
C LEU A 233 18.56 -3.89 -1.89
N ILE A 234 18.62 -2.69 -1.30
CA ILE A 234 18.07 -1.46 -1.89
C ILE A 234 18.78 -1.17 -3.22
N ALA A 235 20.11 -1.14 -3.24
CA ALA A 235 20.91 -0.91 -4.44
C ALA A 235 20.58 -1.93 -5.55
N PHE A 236 20.49 -3.22 -5.20
CA PHE A 236 20.11 -4.28 -6.13
C PHE A 236 18.72 -4.05 -6.72
N CYS A 237 17.72 -3.74 -5.89
CA CYS A 237 16.34 -3.50 -6.33
C CYS A 237 16.20 -2.25 -7.21
N LEU A 238 16.93 -1.18 -6.90
CA LEU A 238 16.98 0.02 -7.74
C LEU A 238 17.63 -0.25 -9.10
N GLY A 239 18.73 -1.04 -9.12
CA GLY A 239 19.36 -1.50 -10.35
C GLY A 239 18.43 -2.36 -11.21
N ALA A 240 17.76 -3.34 -10.60
CA ALA A 240 16.79 -4.20 -11.28
C ALA A 240 15.61 -3.40 -11.85
N LEU A 241 15.16 -2.35 -11.17
CA LEU A 241 14.11 -1.46 -11.63
C LEU A 241 14.57 -0.64 -12.84
N ALA A 242 15.80 -0.10 -12.82
CA ALA A 242 16.40 0.64 -13.91
C ALA A 242 16.58 -0.23 -15.17
N GLU A 243 17.10 -1.43 -15.06
CA GLU A 243 17.28 -2.37 -16.19
C GLU A 243 15.96 -2.68 -16.91
N ARG A 244 14.87 -2.85 -16.19
CA ARG A 244 13.55 -3.15 -16.75
C ARG A 244 12.94 -2.00 -17.49
N THR A 245 13.11 -0.80 -16.98
CA THR A 245 12.66 0.39 -17.68
C THR A 245 13.40 0.54 -19.02
N HIS A 246 14.66 0.23 -19.07
CA HIS A 246 15.45 0.26 -20.33
C HIS A 246 15.08 -0.88 -21.29
N SER A 247 14.93 -2.14 -20.82
CA SER A 247 14.67 -3.29 -21.68
C SER A 247 13.28 -3.25 -22.34
N ARG A 248 12.25 -2.84 -21.61
CA ARG A 248 10.89 -2.66 -22.18
C ARG A 248 10.84 -1.63 -23.30
N TRP A 249 11.69 -0.62 -23.25
CA TRP A 249 11.74 0.40 -24.29
C TRP A 249 12.51 -0.07 -25.53
N SER A 250 13.56 -0.88 -25.38
CA SER A 250 14.28 -1.45 -26.52
C SER A 250 13.41 -2.40 -27.34
N ASP A 251 12.56 -3.20 -26.71
CA ASP A 251 11.66 -4.14 -27.36
C ASP A 251 10.45 -3.45 -28.03
N LEU A 252 9.97 -2.35 -27.48
CA LEU A 252 8.87 -1.56 -28.03
C LEU A 252 9.35 -0.57 -29.10
N ALA A 253 10.55 -0.02 -28.97
CA ALA A 253 11.12 0.92 -29.94
C ALA A 253 11.34 0.26 -31.34
N GLY A 254 11.52 -1.03 -31.40
CA GLY A 254 11.56 -1.79 -32.67
C GLY A 254 10.20 -1.83 -33.39
N ARG A 255 9.10 -1.49 -32.76
CA ARG A 255 7.74 -1.53 -33.36
C ARG A 255 7.07 -0.19 -33.60
N TRP A 256 7.45 0.87 -32.87
CA TRP A 256 6.76 2.18 -32.94
C TRP A 256 7.73 3.35 -32.83
N GLN A 257 8.38 3.68 -33.91
CA GLN A 257 9.25 4.86 -34.00
C GLN A 257 8.53 6.22 -33.92
N ARG A 258 7.31 6.28 -33.38
CA ARG A 258 6.51 7.50 -33.34
C ARG A 258 5.61 7.63 -32.11
N ALA A 259 6.08 7.29 -30.95
CA ALA A 259 5.38 7.61 -29.72
C ALA A 259 6.28 8.40 -28.79
N GLU A 260 6.05 9.70 -28.81
CA GLU A 260 6.23 10.69 -27.77
C GLU A 260 7.58 10.74 -27.03
N ARG A 261 8.33 11.76 -27.36
CA ARG A 261 9.34 12.38 -26.50
C ARG A 261 8.68 12.75 -25.15
N GLY A 262 8.64 11.84 -24.20
CA GLY A 262 7.98 12.07 -22.91
C GLY A 262 8.10 10.94 -21.89
N SER A 263 8.63 9.77 -22.28
CA SER A 263 8.93 8.73 -21.29
C SER A 263 10.27 9.03 -20.61
N GLY A 264 10.35 10.18 -19.99
CA GLY A 264 11.45 10.51 -19.11
C GLY A 264 11.59 9.44 -18.04
N GLU A 265 12.80 9.17 -17.65
CA GLU A 265 13.12 8.36 -16.50
C GLU A 265 12.18 8.72 -15.35
N ARG A 266 11.48 7.73 -14.83
CA ARG A 266 10.50 7.94 -13.76
C ARG A 266 11.20 7.82 -12.43
N GLY A 267 10.88 8.71 -11.51
CA GLY A 267 11.36 8.62 -10.15
C GLY A 267 10.79 7.39 -9.44
N VAL A 268 11.27 7.15 -8.25
CA VAL A 268 10.88 6.04 -7.39
C VAL A 268 10.32 6.58 -6.07
N LEU A 269 9.16 6.11 -5.66
CA LEU A 269 8.59 6.37 -4.34
C LEU A 269 8.93 5.23 -3.37
N SER A 270 9.03 5.55 -2.11
CA SER A 270 9.06 4.60 -1.00
C SER A 270 8.24 5.14 0.16
N ALA A 271 7.82 4.26 1.06
CA ALA A 271 7.15 4.65 2.30
C ALA A 271 7.82 3.94 3.47
N VAL A 272 8.13 4.69 4.52
CA VAL A 272 8.81 4.21 5.72
C VAL A 272 7.96 4.53 6.93
N ARG A 273 7.70 3.53 7.77
CA ARG A 273 7.00 3.72 9.05
C ARG A 273 7.91 4.37 10.08
N THR A 274 7.35 5.18 10.96
CA THR A 274 8.11 5.87 12.01
C THR A 274 8.97 4.92 12.86
N TYR A 275 8.50 3.69 13.09
CA TYR A 275 9.26 2.68 13.84
C TYR A 275 10.34 1.97 13.00
N GLU A 276 10.39 2.20 11.71
CA GLU A 276 11.42 1.72 10.78
C GLU A 276 12.53 2.79 10.58
N SER A 277 12.66 3.73 11.50
CA SER A 277 13.52 4.92 11.35
C SER A 277 14.97 4.69 10.91
N PRO A 278 15.63 3.55 11.14
CA PRO A 278 16.94 3.31 10.52
C PRO A 278 16.88 3.22 8.98
N LEU A 279 15.70 2.92 8.41
CA LEU A 279 15.51 2.70 6.98
C LEU A 279 15.40 4.01 6.18
N ASP A 280 14.83 5.06 6.76
CA ASP A 280 14.74 6.38 6.13
C ASP A 280 16.14 6.88 5.74
N ARG A 281 17.08 6.86 6.68
CA ARG A 281 18.46 7.23 6.44
C ARG A 281 19.13 6.39 5.35
N ARG A 282 18.85 5.08 5.30
CA ARG A 282 19.40 4.21 4.26
C ARG A 282 18.87 4.56 2.88
N LEU A 283 17.58 4.88 2.79
CA LEU A 283 16.99 5.36 1.54
C LEU A 283 17.54 6.73 1.13
N GLU A 284 17.78 7.65 2.09
CA GLU A 284 18.43 8.93 1.81
C GLU A 284 19.83 8.75 1.23
N GLU A 285 20.64 7.80 1.75
CA GLU A 285 21.96 7.45 1.21
C GLU A 285 21.88 6.95 -0.26
N HIS A 286 20.72 6.43 -0.69
CA HIS A 286 20.39 6.04 -2.07
C HIS A 286 19.66 7.14 -2.87
N GLY A 287 19.67 8.38 -2.39
CA GLY A 287 19.15 9.55 -3.12
C GLY A 287 17.65 9.79 -3.00
N PHE A 288 16.99 9.19 -2.01
CA PHE A 288 15.62 9.55 -1.67
C PHE A 288 15.59 10.80 -0.77
N ALA A 289 14.51 11.57 -0.86
CA ALA A 289 14.24 12.69 0.00
C ALA A 289 12.78 12.66 0.46
N ASP A 290 12.51 13.16 1.65
CA ASP A 290 11.18 13.31 2.21
C ASP A 290 10.31 14.23 1.36
N VAL A 291 9.09 13.80 1.05
CA VAL A 291 8.13 14.60 0.29
C VAL A 291 6.78 14.75 0.99
N ALA A 292 6.42 13.84 1.89
CA ALA A 292 5.18 13.94 2.65
C ALA A 292 5.21 13.08 3.92
N HIS A 293 4.40 13.46 4.90
CA HIS A 293 4.11 12.66 6.09
C HIS A 293 2.61 12.38 6.18
N VAL A 294 2.24 11.16 6.46
CA VAL A 294 0.85 10.74 6.55
C VAL A 294 0.58 9.96 7.83
N SER A 295 -0.57 10.21 8.41
CA SER A 295 -1.12 9.44 9.54
C SER A 295 -1.88 8.24 9.00
N LEU A 296 -1.68 7.10 9.63
CA LEU A 296 -2.38 5.86 9.32
C LEU A 296 -3.46 5.62 10.37
N LEU A 297 -4.69 5.57 9.91
CA LEU A 297 -5.82 5.34 10.80
C LEU A 297 -6.58 4.09 10.37
N MET A 298 -7.15 3.40 11.36
CA MET A 298 -7.96 2.22 11.14
C MET A 298 -9.20 2.26 12.03
N LYS A 299 -10.27 1.64 11.52
CA LYS A 299 -11.48 1.35 12.27
C LYS A 299 -11.89 -0.09 12.05
N GLU A 300 -12.17 -0.79 13.14
CA GLU A 300 -12.82 -2.11 13.09
C GLU A 300 -14.34 -1.96 13.23
N ALA A 301 -15.09 -2.66 12.38
CA ALA A 301 -16.52 -2.81 12.58
C ALA A 301 -16.76 -3.94 13.59
N THR A 302 -17.44 -3.64 14.69
CA THR A 302 -17.95 -4.67 15.60
C THR A 302 -19.14 -5.36 14.93
N GLU A 303 -18.98 -6.63 14.60
CA GLU A 303 -20.09 -7.47 14.17
C GLU A 303 -21.09 -7.61 15.34
N ARG A 304 -22.33 -7.20 15.12
CA ARG A 304 -23.42 -7.61 16.03
C ARG A 304 -23.65 -9.10 15.81
N VAL A 305 -23.07 -9.93 16.66
CA VAL A 305 -23.45 -11.33 16.75
C VAL A 305 -24.93 -11.37 17.13
N THR A 306 -25.80 -11.54 16.15
CA THR A 306 -27.19 -11.89 16.42
C THR A 306 -27.15 -13.25 17.09
N LYS A 307 -27.48 -13.30 18.39
CA LYS A 307 -27.62 -14.58 19.10
C LYS A 307 -28.51 -15.47 18.25
N PRO A 308 -28.06 -16.70 17.90
CA PRO A 308 -28.94 -17.63 17.20
C PRO A 308 -30.22 -17.77 18.00
N ALA A 309 -31.37 -17.62 17.33
CA ALA A 309 -32.65 -17.84 17.95
C ALA A 309 -32.62 -19.26 18.54
N LEU A 310 -32.74 -19.38 19.87
CA LEU A 310 -32.87 -20.64 20.51
C LEU A 310 -34.12 -21.31 19.94
N VAL A 311 -33.94 -22.29 19.07
CA VAL A 311 -35.01 -23.16 18.62
C VAL A 311 -35.46 -23.95 19.87
N PRO A 312 -36.69 -23.79 20.35
CA PRO A 312 -37.13 -24.57 21.50
C PRO A 312 -37.07 -26.06 21.13
N ALA A 313 -36.33 -26.83 21.91
CA ALA A 313 -36.31 -28.27 21.77
C ALA A 313 -37.75 -28.79 21.99
N VAL A 314 -38.43 -29.23 20.94
CA VAL A 314 -39.69 -29.96 21.05
C VAL A 314 -39.31 -31.33 21.54
N LEU A 315 -39.48 -31.55 22.86
CA LEU A 315 -39.50 -32.88 23.44
C LEU A 315 -40.68 -33.65 22.84
N ARG A 316 -40.37 -34.69 22.08
CA ARG A 316 -41.31 -35.77 21.75
C ARG A 316 -41.23 -36.87 22.78
#